data_d7d60436659575ebb1d48702ee571df5
#
_entry.id   d7d60436659575ebb1d48702ee571df5
#
_cell.length_a   1.000
_cell.length_b   1.000
_cell.length_c   1.000
_cell.angle_alpha   90.00
_cell.angle_beta   90.00
_cell.angle_gamma   90.00
#
_symmetry.space_group_name_H-M   'P 1'
#
loop_
_entity.id
_entity.type
_entity.pdbx_description
1 polymer ?
#
loop_
_entity_poly.entity_id
_entity_poly.type
_entity_poly.pdbx_seq_one_letter_code
_entity_poly.pdbx_strand_id
1 'polypeptide(L)'
;MRLFLVLTLLAECVLVVSARAQSITTVDPLSAKAGDTVSAKGEGLDKAAVDTLYLTDGTNDFKCEMIEQTATGITFKVPAGMKTGRWALMVHTTKNQLLKQPVKLTVE
;
A
#
# COMPACT_ATOMS: atom_id res chain seq x y z
N MET A 1 16.61 -32.39 -27.09
CA MET A 1 17.02 -31.05 -27.43
C MET A 1 15.88 -30.09 -27.47
N ARG A 2 14.89 -30.40 -28.21
CA ARG A 2 13.73 -29.49 -28.28
C ARG A 2 13.04 -29.31 -26.96
N LEU A 3 13.15 -30.27 -26.09
CA LEU A 3 12.55 -30.21 -24.79
C LEU A 3 13.12 -29.08 -23.92
N PHE A 4 14.38 -28.79 -24.16
CA PHE A 4 15.02 -27.73 -23.37
C PHE A 4 14.37 -26.36 -23.59
N LEU A 5 13.98 -26.11 -24.81
CA LEU A 5 13.36 -24.85 -25.15
C LEU A 5 12.03 -24.65 -24.40
N VAL A 6 11.28 -25.75 -24.29
CA VAL A 6 10.01 -25.69 -23.59
C VAL A 6 10.20 -25.34 -22.13
N LEU A 7 11.19 -25.92 -21.49
CA LEU A 7 11.48 -25.66 -20.10
C LEU A 7 11.86 -24.20 -19.88
N THR A 8 12.61 -23.64 -20.80
CA THR A 8 13.01 -22.26 -20.70
C THR A 8 11.80 -21.34 -20.70
N LEU A 9 10.84 -21.62 -21.55
CA LEU A 9 9.64 -20.80 -21.61
C LEU A 9 8.86 -20.81 -20.30
N LEU A 10 8.80 -21.97 -19.67
CA LEU A 10 8.09 -22.05 -18.39
C LEU A 10 8.74 -21.21 -17.34
N ALA A 11 10.05 -21.17 -17.32
CA ALA A 11 10.76 -20.35 -16.35
C ALA A 11 10.42 -18.88 -16.54
N GLU A 12 10.31 -18.44 -17.75
CA GLU A 12 9.98 -17.05 -18.02
C GLU A 12 8.59 -16.67 -17.52
N CYS A 13 7.63 -17.57 -17.67
CA CYS A 13 6.30 -17.31 -17.17
C CYS A 13 6.29 -17.10 -15.67
N VAL A 14 7.08 -17.86 -14.95
CA VAL A 14 7.17 -17.71 -13.51
C VAL A 14 7.68 -16.32 -13.11
N LEU A 15 8.66 -15.83 -13.83
CA LEU A 15 9.20 -14.51 -13.55
C LEU A 15 8.17 -13.40 -13.72
N VAL A 16 7.35 -13.51 -14.73
CA VAL A 16 6.31 -12.51 -14.96
C VAL A 16 5.33 -12.45 -13.79
N VAL A 17 4.97 -13.61 -13.25
CA VAL A 17 4.02 -13.67 -12.14
C VAL A 17 4.55 -12.99 -10.90
N SER A 18 5.85 -13.02 -10.67
CA SER A 18 6.43 -12.47 -9.46
C SER A 18 6.51 -10.94 -9.45
N ALA A 19 6.31 -10.30 -10.58
CA ALA A 19 6.41 -8.85 -10.68
C ALA A 19 5.07 -8.20 -10.31
N ARG A 20 4.84 -8.05 -9.02
CA ARG A 20 3.61 -7.46 -8.52
C ARG A 20 3.86 -6.14 -7.84
N ALA A 21 3.00 -5.18 -8.12
CA ALA A 21 3.02 -3.90 -7.43
C ALA A 21 2.31 -4.00 -6.09
N GLN A 22 2.66 -3.13 -5.17
CA GLN A 22 1.96 -2.99 -3.91
C GLN A 22 0.62 -2.32 -4.17
N SER A 23 -0.45 -2.85 -3.60
CA SER A 23 -1.76 -2.27 -3.79
C SER A 23 -2.60 -2.37 -2.53
N ILE A 24 -3.38 -1.32 -2.28
CA ILE A 24 -4.37 -1.28 -1.22
C ILE A 24 -5.74 -1.22 -1.88
N THR A 25 -6.61 -2.13 -1.53
CA THR A 25 -7.92 -2.23 -2.18
C THR A 25 -9.04 -1.73 -1.29
N THR A 26 -8.90 -1.82 0.03
CA THR A 26 -9.94 -1.37 0.96
C THR A 26 -9.33 -0.77 2.21
N VAL A 27 -10.09 0.10 2.86
CA VAL A 27 -9.78 0.60 4.20
C VAL A 27 -11.01 0.45 5.08
N ASP A 28 -10.78 0.23 6.36
CA ASP A 28 -11.85 0.04 7.33
C ASP A 28 -11.45 0.66 8.67
N PRO A 29 -12.20 1.66 9.17
CA PRO A 29 -13.39 2.28 8.59
C PRO A 29 -13.07 3.20 7.41
N LEU A 30 -14.09 3.59 6.65
CA LEU A 30 -13.92 4.53 5.54
C LEU A 30 -13.81 5.97 6.01
N SER A 31 -14.19 6.23 7.24
CA SER A 31 -14.10 7.57 7.86
C SER A 31 -13.45 7.43 9.22
N ALA A 32 -12.59 8.36 9.56
CA ALA A 32 -11.87 8.34 10.83
C ALA A 32 -11.47 9.74 11.24
N LYS A 33 -11.17 9.91 12.53
CA LYS A 33 -10.67 11.16 13.09
C LYS A 33 -9.19 11.04 13.40
N ALA A 34 -8.54 12.14 13.64
CA ALA A 34 -7.14 12.14 14.06
C ALA A 34 -6.97 11.24 15.29
N GLY A 35 -5.97 10.38 15.24
CA GLY A 35 -5.70 9.44 16.32
C GLY A 35 -6.43 8.12 16.23
N ASP A 36 -7.42 8.00 15.36
CA ASP A 36 -8.14 6.75 15.17
C ASP A 36 -7.28 5.73 14.44
N THR A 37 -7.55 4.46 14.70
CA THR A 37 -6.86 3.36 14.06
C THR A 37 -7.67 2.88 12.85
N VAL A 38 -6.98 2.71 11.73
CA VAL A 38 -7.59 2.29 10.47
C VAL A 38 -6.82 1.10 9.93
N SER A 39 -7.53 0.15 9.35
CA SER A 39 -6.92 -1.00 8.69
C SER A 39 -7.03 -0.88 7.17
N ALA A 40 -5.90 -0.98 6.50
CA ALA A 40 -5.85 -1.01 5.05
C ALA A 40 -5.53 -2.44 4.61
N LYS A 41 -6.26 -2.94 3.62
CA LYS A 41 -6.05 -4.29 3.11
C LYS A 41 -5.69 -4.27 1.65
N GLY A 42 -4.82 -5.18 1.27
CA GLY A 42 -4.36 -5.28 -0.11
C GLY A 42 -3.33 -6.38 -0.27
N GLU A 43 -2.33 -6.14 -1.09
CA GLU A 43 -1.29 -7.11 -1.39
C GLU A 43 0.07 -6.43 -1.47
N GLY A 44 1.13 -7.18 -1.15
CA GLY A 44 2.49 -6.69 -1.24
C GLY A 44 2.82 -5.60 -0.23
N LEU A 45 2.19 -5.63 0.94
CA LEU A 45 2.30 -4.57 1.94
C LEU A 45 3.28 -4.87 3.06
N ASP A 46 4.01 -5.97 2.99
CA ASP A 46 4.94 -6.37 4.04
C ASP A 46 6.13 -5.42 4.15
N LYS A 47 6.84 -5.52 5.26
CA LYS A 47 7.97 -4.63 5.56
C LYS A 47 9.08 -4.68 4.51
N ALA A 48 9.22 -5.80 3.83
CA ALA A 48 10.23 -5.94 2.78
C ALA A 48 9.89 -5.11 1.54
N ALA A 49 8.62 -4.77 1.34
CA ALA A 49 8.16 -4.06 0.16
C ALA A 49 7.77 -2.62 0.45
N VAL A 50 7.17 -2.34 1.61
CA VAL A 50 6.65 -1.02 1.97
C VAL A 50 7.27 -0.57 3.28
N ASP A 51 7.88 0.61 3.29
CA ASP A 51 8.49 1.14 4.50
C ASP A 51 7.70 2.26 5.15
N THR A 52 6.84 2.94 4.41
CA THR A 52 6.07 4.07 4.95
C THR A 52 4.71 4.17 4.27
N LEU A 53 3.72 4.63 5.03
CA LEU A 53 2.38 4.91 4.53
C LEU A 53 2.06 6.38 4.74
N TYR A 54 1.50 7.01 3.71
CA TYR A 54 1.09 8.42 3.75
C TYR A 54 -0.38 8.55 3.43
N LEU A 55 -0.97 9.64 3.93
CA LEU A 55 -2.25 10.14 3.46
C LEU A 55 -1.98 11.44 2.71
N THR A 56 -2.53 11.56 1.51
CA THR A 56 -2.24 12.69 0.65
C THR A 56 -3.52 13.26 0.04
N ASP A 57 -3.54 14.59 -0.10
CA ASP A 57 -4.61 15.27 -0.83
C ASP A 57 -4.15 15.73 -2.22
N GLY A 58 -2.95 15.30 -2.62
CA GLY A 58 -2.32 15.70 -3.88
C GLY A 58 -1.32 16.84 -3.71
N THR A 59 -1.44 17.60 -2.65
CA THR A 59 -0.55 18.72 -2.35
C THR A 59 0.21 18.50 -1.05
N ASN A 60 -0.49 18.00 -0.03
CA ASN A 60 0.09 17.75 1.28
C ASN A 60 0.11 16.25 1.57
N ASP A 61 1.23 15.79 2.10
CA ASP A 61 1.41 14.40 2.46
C ASP A 61 1.66 14.31 3.96
N PHE A 62 0.90 13.44 4.63
CA PHE A 62 1.06 13.22 6.06
C PHE A 62 1.48 11.78 6.29
N LYS A 63 2.60 11.60 6.98
CA LYS A 63 3.10 10.28 7.31
C LYS A 63 2.25 9.66 8.41
N CYS A 64 1.80 8.43 8.18
CA CYS A 64 1.00 7.70 9.15
C CYS A 64 1.88 6.84 10.03
N GLU A 65 1.48 6.69 11.29
CA GLU A 65 2.14 5.75 12.19
C GLU A 65 1.58 4.36 11.93
N MET A 66 2.43 3.46 11.43
CA MET A 66 2.02 2.08 11.17
C MET A 66 2.17 1.28 12.46
N ILE A 67 1.06 0.68 12.91
CA ILE A 67 1.02 -0.10 14.14
C ILE A 67 1.34 -1.55 13.86
N GLU A 68 0.70 -2.11 12.85
CA GLU A 68 0.93 -3.48 12.41
C GLU A 68 1.05 -3.52 10.91
N GLN A 69 1.87 -4.45 10.42
CA GLN A 69 2.11 -4.56 8.99
C GLN A 69 2.32 -6.01 8.61
N THR A 70 1.49 -6.49 7.70
CA THR A 70 1.60 -7.82 7.11
C THR A 70 1.58 -7.69 5.60
N ALA A 71 1.79 -8.79 4.89
CA ALA A 71 1.77 -8.77 3.43
C ALA A 71 0.40 -8.36 2.86
N THR A 72 -0.67 -8.55 3.61
CA THR A 72 -2.03 -8.29 3.15
C THR A 72 -2.71 -7.13 3.87
N GLY A 73 -2.05 -6.50 4.82
CA GLY A 73 -2.69 -5.41 5.54
C GLY A 73 -1.73 -4.56 6.35
N ILE A 74 -2.14 -3.31 6.54
CA ILE A 74 -1.43 -2.35 7.38
C ILE A 74 -2.46 -1.71 8.30
N THR A 75 -2.18 -1.74 9.60
CA THR A 75 -2.97 -1.01 10.59
C THR A 75 -2.21 0.24 10.96
N PHE A 76 -2.86 1.38 10.87
CA PHE A 76 -2.19 2.66 11.08
C PHE A 76 -3.09 3.63 11.82
N LYS A 77 -2.49 4.68 12.37
CA LYS A 77 -3.21 5.77 13.01
C LYS A 77 -3.30 6.96 12.09
N VAL A 78 -4.44 7.64 12.13
CA VAL A 78 -4.64 8.89 11.37
C VAL A 78 -3.80 9.98 12.03
N PRO A 79 -2.93 10.67 11.26
CA PRO A 79 -2.08 11.72 11.82
C PRO A 79 -2.89 12.92 12.33
N ALA A 80 -2.35 13.61 13.31
CA ALA A 80 -2.95 14.84 13.81
C ALA A 80 -2.66 15.98 12.85
N GLY A 81 -3.52 17.01 12.89
CA GLY A 81 -3.29 18.23 12.12
C GLY A 81 -3.76 18.19 10.67
N MET A 82 -4.39 17.11 10.25
CA MET A 82 -4.95 17.03 8.91
C MET A 82 -6.28 17.76 8.82
N LYS A 83 -6.54 18.36 7.68
CA LYS A 83 -7.84 18.98 7.42
C LYS A 83 -8.88 17.90 7.19
N THR A 84 -10.12 18.21 7.50
CA THR A 84 -11.23 17.30 7.19
C THR A 84 -11.38 17.16 5.69
N GLY A 85 -11.77 15.99 5.23
CA GLY A 85 -11.97 15.73 3.81
C GLY A 85 -11.48 14.35 3.40
N ARG A 86 -11.39 14.15 2.11
CA ARG A 86 -11.01 12.85 1.55
C ARG A 86 -9.52 12.85 1.23
N TRP A 87 -8.83 11.85 1.71
CA TRP A 87 -7.39 11.70 1.54
C TRP A 87 -7.09 10.35 0.91
N ALA A 88 -6.23 10.35 -0.09
CA ALA A 88 -5.80 9.10 -0.72
C ALA A 88 -4.68 8.47 0.10
N LEU A 89 -4.64 7.15 0.10
CA LEU A 89 -3.51 6.44 0.69
C LEU A 89 -2.38 6.38 -0.33
N MET A 90 -1.15 6.48 0.18
CA MET A 90 0.04 6.42 -0.67
C MET A 90 1.11 5.63 0.07
N VAL A 91 1.70 4.65 -0.58
CA VAL A 91 2.75 3.85 0.03
C VAL A 91 4.10 4.24 -0.53
N HIS A 92 5.10 4.27 0.35
CA HIS A 92 6.49 4.43 -0.05
C HIS A 92 7.15 3.06 0.01
N THR A 93 7.70 2.62 -1.11
CA THR A 93 8.28 1.29 -1.20
C THR A 93 9.74 1.32 -0.80
N THR A 94 10.27 0.15 -0.46
CA THR A 94 11.68 0.00 -0.14
C THR A 94 12.58 0.25 -1.35
N LYS A 95 12.00 0.31 -2.54
CA LYS A 95 12.72 0.69 -3.77
C LYS A 95 12.62 2.17 -4.06
N ASN A 96 12.20 2.95 -3.07
CA ASN A 96 12.13 4.41 -3.16
C ASN A 96 11.12 4.91 -4.18
N GLN A 97 9.97 4.26 -4.25
CA GLN A 97 8.86 4.67 -5.10
C GLN A 97 7.68 5.10 -4.24
N LEU A 98 6.95 6.10 -4.71
CA LEU A 98 5.70 6.53 -4.08
C LEU A 98 4.55 6.08 -4.97
N LEU A 99 3.68 5.23 -4.42
CA LEU A 99 2.58 4.66 -5.17
C LEU A 99 1.26 5.11 -4.56
N LYS A 100 0.58 6.02 -5.26
CA LYS A 100 -0.72 6.50 -4.82
C LYS A 100 -1.77 5.42 -5.07
N GLN A 101 -2.57 5.16 -4.07
CA GLN A 101 -3.56 4.09 -4.12
C GLN A 101 -4.93 4.64 -4.53
N PRO A 102 -5.79 3.78 -5.11
CA PRO A 102 -7.11 4.25 -5.55
C PRO A 102 -8.11 4.45 -4.41
N VAL A 103 -7.83 3.90 -3.23
CA VAL A 103 -8.74 4.04 -2.11
C VAL A 103 -8.52 5.34 -1.38
N LYS A 104 -9.59 5.86 -0.79
CA LYS A 104 -9.54 7.10 -0.02
C LYS A 104 -10.17 6.91 1.34
N LEU A 105 -9.60 7.64 2.31
CA LEU A 105 -10.12 7.71 3.67
C LEU A 105 -10.68 9.10 3.90
N THR A 106 -11.87 9.17 4.48
CA THR A 106 -12.44 10.45 4.87
C THR A 106 -11.98 10.79 6.29
N VAL A 107 -11.36 11.94 6.45
CA VAL A 107 -10.93 12.44 7.76
C VAL A 107 -11.99 13.42 8.26
N GLU A 108 -12.50 13.15 9.45
CA GLU A 108 -13.55 13.95 10.08
C GLU A 108 -13.01 14.91 11.10
#